data_70392ff30fdfc09b2ea18f422ad5eee1
#
_entry.id   70392ff30fdfc09b2ea18f422ad5eee1
#
_cell.length_a   1.000
_cell.length_b   1.000
_cell.length_c   1.000
_cell.angle_alpha   90.00
_cell.angle_beta   90.00
_cell.angle_gamma   90.00
#
_symmetry.space_group_name_H-M   'P 1'
#
loop_
_entity.id
_entity.type
_entity.pdbx_description
1 polymer ?
#
loop_
_entity_poly.entity_id
_entity_poly.type
_entity_poly.pdbx_seq_one_letter_code
_entity_poly.pdbx_strand_id
1 'polypeptide(L)'
;MRSSFLRIWRRLRGERQSPSRVALAVALGLFIGCLPVYGLHFVLCVLVCLPFGLDLVLAYLVANISNPLVAPFLITLEVEVGSLLTTGHHAAFTLEQAKLTGILGFVWQAVVGSVVVGAVLGAIGSALAYLIARERAGAPADEIEEGMAVETAVRRTIQRYHSVPRGDRIYVSIKLHTDPLTRLLAALPGDFGRVLDAGAGRGQFGLFLWELGRCTELRGFDTDARKVAVAERAAAGDAHYETRDALESNAREVDTLLLIDVLHYLPRPEQDELLRRAARSVSRGRIVIRELDAGPAARSTITRAFEWLAKVSGYNRGRAGRHYRPASEIVAQLARAGFSAEVLGASEGTPFANVLIVATRNSGVS
;
A
#
# COMPACT_ATOMS: atom_id res chain seq x y z
N MET A 1 -2.85 25.80 29.43
CA MET A 1 -2.10 24.62 28.98
C MET A 1 -2.90 23.67 28.07
N ARG A 2 -4.16 23.30 28.37
CA ARG A 2 -4.99 22.43 27.49
C ARG A 2 -5.23 23.00 26.06
N SER A 3 -5.41 24.30 25.91
CA SER A 3 -5.68 24.94 24.60
C SER A 3 -4.47 24.98 23.68
N SER A 4 -3.26 25.01 24.23
CA SER A 4 -2.01 24.98 23.43
C SER A 4 -1.69 23.57 22.95
N PHE A 5 -1.92 22.54 23.76
CA PHE A 5 -1.76 21.14 23.40
C PHE A 5 -2.75 20.73 22.28
N LEU A 6 -4.01 21.16 22.35
CA LEU A 6 -5.02 20.92 21.34
C LEU A 6 -4.71 21.64 20.01
N ARG A 7 -4.07 22.82 20.05
CA ARG A 7 -3.61 23.53 18.85
C ARG A 7 -2.43 22.82 18.19
N ILE A 8 -1.46 22.35 18.98
CA ILE A 8 -0.34 21.52 18.49
C ILE A 8 -0.86 20.21 17.90
N TRP A 9 -1.80 19.55 18.59
CA TRP A 9 -2.41 18.29 18.13
C TRP A 9 -3.25 18.45 16.85
N ARG A 10 -3.97 19.58 16.66
CA ARG A 10 -4.65 19.89 15.39
C ARG A 10 -3.68 20.19 14.27
N ARG A 11 -2.57 20.89 14.54
CA ARG A 11 -1.49 21.12 13.56
C ARG A 11 -0.78 19.83 13.13
N LEU A 12 -0.66 18.86 14.02
CA LEU A 12 -0.11 17.53 13.70
C LEU A 12 -1.08 16.67 12.87
N ARG A 13 -2.37 17.02 12.81
CA ARG A 13 -3.41 16.19 12.18
C ARG A 13 -3.92 16.65 10.82
N GLY A 14 -3.43 17.71 10.21
CA GLY A 14 -4.01 17.97 8.90
C GLY A 14 -4.03 19.35 8.29
N GLU A 15 -3.24 20.30 8.76
CA GLU A 15 -3.02 21.46 7.90
C GLU A 15 -2.06 21.04 6.79
N ARG A 16 -2.49 21.15 5.53
CA ARG A 16 -1.63 20.97 4.35
C ARG A 16 -0.37 21.79 4.54
N GLN A 17 0.74 21.14 4.77
CA GLN A 17 2.01 21.83 4.79
C GLN A 17 2.34 22.25 3.37
N SER A 18 2.76 23.50 3.17
CA SER A 18 3.24 23.95 1.86
C SER A 18 4.40 23.06 1.41
N PRO A 19 4.58 22.86 0.08
CA PRO A 19 5.69 22.04 -0.44
C PRO A 19 7.05 22.42 0.13
N SER A 20 7.28 23.71 0.38
CA SER A 20 8.51 24.21 1.01
C SER A 20 8.67 23.77 2.47
N ARG A 21 7.60 23.65 3.24
CA ARG A 21 7.67 23.14 4.64
C ARG A 21 7.93 21.65 4.70
N VAL A 22 7.32 20.88 3.80
CA VAL A 22 7.61 19.46 3.65
C VAL A 22 9.09 19.24 3.29
N ALA A 23 9.57 19.98 2.29
CA ALA A 23 10.97 19.96 1.86
C ALA A 23 11.94 20.29 3.01
N LEU A 24 11.62 21.33 3.78
CA LEU A 24 12.46 21.73 4.93
C LEU A 24 12.44 20.68 6.06
N ALA A 25 11.30 20.06 6.34
CA ALA A 25 11.20 18.97 7.32
C ALA A 25 12.08 17.77 6.91
N VAL A 26 12.07 17.41 5.62
CA VAL A 26 12.91 16.33 5.06
C VAL A 26 14.39 16.71 5.12
N ALA A 27 14.74 17.95 4.72
CA ALA A 27 16.12 18.44 4.80
C ALA A 27 16.70 18.32 6.21
N LEU A 28 15.96 18.83 7.19
CA LEU A 28 16.37 18.82 8.59
C LEU A 28 16.40 17.40 9.17
N GLY A 29 15.43 16.56 8.80
CA GLY A 29 15.40 15.16 9.21
C GLY A 29 16.63 14.40 8.72
N LEU A 30 16.99 14.49 7.43
CA LEU A 30 18.18 13.87 6.86
C LEU A 30 19.46 14.42 7.49
N PHE A 31 19.56 15.73 7.66
CA PHE A 31 20.70 16.36 8.28
C PHE A 31 20.92 15.87 9.73
N ILE A 32 19.84 15.90 10.54
CA ILE A 32 19.90 15.40 11.92
C ILE A 32 20.23 13.91 11.97
N GLY A 33 19.68 13.12 11.02
CA GLY A 33 19.90 11.68 10.93
C GLY A 33 21.36 11.29 10.64
N CYS A 34 22.11 12.15 9.97
CA CYS A 34 23.56 11.97 9.72
C CYS A 34 24.42 12.33 10.94
N LEU A 35 23.95 13.16 11.86
CA LEU A 35 24.76 13.55 13.01
C LEU A 35 25.04 12.35 13.93
N PRO A 36 26.29 12.18 14.40
CA PRO A 36 26.69 11.05 15.26
C PRO A 36 26.23 11.23 16.72
N VAL A 37 24.92 11.59 16.89
CA VAL A 37 24.28 11.85 18.19
C VAL A 37 23.19 10.80 18.44
N TYR A 38 23.59 9.54 18.39
CA TYR A 38 22.68 8.41 18.52
C TYR A 38 21.83 8.49 19.79
N GLY A 39 20.50 8.27 19.62
CA GLY A 39 19.51 8.36 20.69
C GLY A 39 18.96 9.77 20.94
N LEU A 40 19.60 10.83 20.43
CA LEU A 40 19.13 12.22 20.60
C LEU A 40 18.40 12.78 19.37
N HIS A 41 18.33 12.04 18.27
CA HIS A 41 17.69 12.50 17.02
C HIS A 41 16.27 12.98 17.23
N PHE A 42 15.47 12.28 18.05
CA PHE A 42 14.10 12.71 18.39
C PHE A 42 14.08 14.07 19.10
N VAL A 43 14.96 14.24 20.08
CA VAL A 43 15.05 15.51 20.84
C VAL A 43 15.45 16.66 19.93
N LEU A 44 16.43 16.45 19.03
CA LEU A 44 16.86 17.44 18.06
C LEU A 44 15.74 17.79 17.07
N CYS A 45 15.00 16.77 16.56
CA CYS A 45 13.83 17.00 15.72
C CYS A 45 12.77 17.85 16.44
N VAL A 46 12.49 17.55 17.73
CA VAL A 46 11.57 18.34 18.55
C VAL A 46 12.02 19.79 18.66
N LEU A 47 13.29 20.01 19.04
CA LEU A 47 13.87 21.34 19.24
C LEU A 47 13.85 22.20 17.99
N VAL A 48 14.06 21.57 16.81
CA VAL A 48 14.10 22.28 15.53
C VAL A 48 12.71 22.38 14.90
N CYS A 49 11.92 21.31 14.86
CA CYS A 49 10.65 21.34 14.11
C CYS A 49 9.55 22.13 14.82
N LEU A 50 9.47 22.08 16.17
CA LEU A 50 8.38 22.75 16.89
C LEU A 50 8.39 24.28 16.76
N PRO A 51 9.53 25.00 16.93
CA PRO A 51 9.57 26.45 16.77
C PRO A 51 9.19 26.93 15.37
N PHE A 52 9.58 26.17 14.34
CA PHE A 52 9.31 26.52 12.95
C PHE A 52 7.98 25.96 12.42
N GLY A 53 7.23 25.22 13.26
CA GLY A 53 5.95 24.61 12.86
C GLY A 53 6.08 23.58 11.73
N LEU A 54 7.20 22.87 11.69
CA LEU A 54 7.48 21.82 10.72
C LEU A 54 6.87 20.49 11.15
N ASP A 55 6.72 19.56 10.20
CA ASP A 55 6.22 18.22 10.48
C ASP A 55 7.27 17.40 11.25
N LEU A 56 7.07 17.30 12.56
CA LEU A 56 7.93 16.55 13.44
C LEU A 56 7.94 15.05 13.12
N VAL A 57 6.79 14.50 12.73
CA VAL A 57 6.68 13.06 12.43
C VAL A 57 7.47 12.74 11.17
N LEU A 58 7.30 13.54 10.13
CA LEU A 58 8.04 13.39 8.88
C LEU A 58 9.55 13.56 9.11
N ALA A 59 9.96 14.63 9.80
CA ALA A 59 11.37 14.88 10.09
C ALA A 59 12.01 13.72 10.88
N TYR A 60 11.33 13.21 11.91
CA TYR A 60 11.83 12.10 12.70
C TYR A 60 11.87 10.78 11.94
N LEU A 61 10.87 10.48 11.10
CA LEU A 61 10.90 9.29 10.24
C LEU A 61 12.10 9.30 9.30
N VAL A 62 12.37 10.45 8.69
CA VAL A 62 13.51 10.64 7.80
C VAL A 62 14.84 10.63 8.55
N ALA A 63 14.89 11.16 9.77
CA ALA A 63 16.09 11.12 10.62
C ALA A 63 16.52 9.69 11.00
N ASN A 64 15.62 8.71 10.89
CA ASN A 64 15.96 7.28 11.07
C ASN A 64 16.70 6.65 9.88
N ILE A 65 17.27 7.45 8.95
CA ILE A 65 18.15 6.95 7.88
C ILE A 65 19.36 6.19 8.47
N SER A 66 19.85 6.59 9.63
CA SER A 66 20.92 5.91 10.37
C SER A 66 20.45 4.67 11.15
N ASN A 67 19.50 3.90 10.58
CA ASN A 67 19.10 2.62 11.14
C ASN A 67 20.24 1.59 11.06
N PRO A 68 20.23 0.50 11.85
CA PRO A 68 21.33 -0.48 11.92
C PRO A 68 21.76 -1.09 10.58
N LEU A 69 20.87 -1.09 9.57
CA LEU A 69 21.17 -1.62 8.23
C LEU A 69 21.98 -0.62 7.40
N VAL A 70 21.68 0.67 7.49
CA VAL A 70 22.27 1.76 6.70
C VAL A 70 23.43 2.42 7.43
N ALA A 71 23.39 2.47 8.77
CA ALA A 71 24.38 3.16 9.59
C ALA A 71 25.86 2.79 9.28
N PRO A 72 26.23 1.52 9.06
CA PRO A 72 27.63 1.18 8.75
C PRO A 72 28.14 1.86 7.48
N PHE A 73 27.31 1.91 6.43
CA PHE A 73 27.65 2.56 5.16
C PHE A 73 27.71 4.08 5.31
N LEU A 74 26.77 4.64 6.05
CA LEU A 74 26.70 6.08 6.30
C LEU A 74 27.92 6.56 7.09
N ILE A 75 28.25 5.90 8.20
CA ILE A 75 29.42 6.21 9.02
C ILE A 75 30.72 6.10 8.20
N THR A 76 30.83 5.06 7.37
CA THR A 76 32.01 4.90 6.50
C THR A 76 32.14 6.07 5.54
N LEU A 77 31.05 6.51 4.92
CA LEU A 77 31.05 7.67 4.04
C LEU A 77 31.37 8.97 4.79
N GLU A 78 30.81 9.15 5.98
CA GLU A 78 31.05 10.33 6.82
C GLU A 78 32.52 10.43 7.25
N VAL A 79 33.09 9.32 7.68
CA VAL A 79 34.51 9.28 8.05
C VAL A 79 35.43 9.53 6.85
N GLU A 80 35.11 8.97 5.69
CA GLU A 80 35.85 9.17 4.45
C GLU A 80 35.84 10.65 4.03
N VAL A 81 34.63 11.27 3.97
CA VAL A 81 34.49 12.69 3.64
C VAL A 81 35.22 13.56 4.68
N GLY A 82 35.06 13.26 5.96
CA GLY A 82 35.72 14.01 7.04
C GLY A 82 37.23 13.88 7.00
N SER A 83 37.78 12.72 6.67
CA SER A 83 39.20 12.48 6.49
C SER A 83 39.76 13.32 5.34
N LEU A 84 39.13 13.27 4.20
CA LEU A 84 39.50 14.08 3.02
C LEU A 84 39.52 15.57 3.34
N LEU A 85 38.53 16.07 4.07
CA LEU A 85 38.42 17.49 4.42
C LEU A 85 39.43 17.93 5.49
N THR A 86 39.77 17.06 6.45
CA THR A 86 40.63 17.42 7.59
C THR A 86 42.07 17.09 7.37
N THR A 87 42.40 16.07 6.61
CA THR A 87 43.76 15.59 6.39
C THR A 87 44.23 15.61 4.94
N GLY A 88 43.31 15.78 3.98
CA GLY A 88 43.61 15.70 2.55
C GLY A 88 43.83 14.27 2.03
N HIS A 89 43.66 13.25 2.86
CA HIS A 89 43.90 11.85 2.53
C HIS A 89 42.63 11.01 2.75
N HIS A 90 42.52 9.90 1.99
CA HIS A 90 41.46 8.91 2.18
C HIS A 90 41.56 8.27 3.57
N ALA A 91 40.44 7.98 4.19
CA ALA A 91 40.39 7.27 5.45
C ALA A 91 40.86 5.83 5.23
N ALA A 92 41.96 5.42 5.81
CA ALA A 92 42.35 4.03 5.78
C ALA A 92 41.80 3.34 7.04
N PHE A 93 40.87 2.44 6.83
CA PHE A 93 40.30 1.60 7.88
C PHE A 93 41.22 0.45 8.29
N THR A 94 42.52 0.77 8.50
CA THR A 94 43.53 -0.18 8.98
C THR A 94 43.80 0.02 10.46
N LEU A 95 44.10 -1.09 11.14
CA LEU A 95 44.44 -1.07 12.58
C LEU A 95 45.62 -0.14 12.92
N GLU A 96 46.57 0.05 12.00
CA GLU A 96 47.70 0.94 12.19
C GLU A 96 47.30 2.42 12.15
N GLN A 97 46.44 2.81 11.21
CA GLN A 97 45.96 4.19 11.12
C GLN A 97 44.95 4.52 12.21
N ALA A 98 44.13 3.57 12.64
CA ALA A 98 43.26 3.74 13.81
C ALA A 98 44.10 4.02 15.09
N LYS A 99 45.32 3.47 15.21
CA LYS A 99 46.24 3.77 16.29
C LYS A 99 46.90 5.15 16.15
N LEU A 100 47.20 5.59 14.91
CA LEU A 100 47.83 6.88 14.64
C LEU A 100 46.82 8.05 14.77
N THR A 101 45.61 7.88 14.28
CA THR A 101 44.58 8.92 14.33
C THR A 101 43.92 9.04 15.71
N GLY A 102 43.92 7.94 16.47
CA GLY A 102 43.28 7.85 17.77
C GLY A 102 41.75 7.94 17.69
N ILE A 103 41.07 7.54 18.75
CA ILE A 103 39.60 7.54 18.80
C ILE A 103 39.03 8.96 18.59
N LEU A 104 39.66 9.98 19.17
CA LEU A 104 39.22 11.38 19.06
C LEU A 104 39.32 11.92 17.62
N GLY A 105 40.39 11.58 16.91
CA GLY A 105 40.55 11.97 15.51
C GLY A 105 39.51 11.32 14.60
N PHE A 106 39.21 10.04 14.82
CA PHE A 106 38.16 9.32 14.10
C PHE A 106 36.77 9.93 14.35
N VAL A 107 36.47 10.22 15.62
CA VAL A 107 35.20 10.88 15.97
C VAL A 107 35.11 12.27 15.33
N TRP A 108 36.24 13.03 15.34
CA TRP A 108 36.25 14.35 14.69
C TRP A 108 36.01 14.27 13.19
N GLN A 109 36.64 13.32 12.50
CA GLN A 109 36.40 13.07 11.07
C GLN A 109 34.95 12.70 10.82
N ALA A 110 34.37 11.82 11.64
CA ALA A 110 32.93 11.47 11.52
C ALA A 110 32.03 12.70 11.72
N VAL A 111 32.31 13.57 12.68
CA VAL A 111 31.52 14.80 12.92
C VAL A 111 31.64 15.76 11.74
N VAL A 112 32.85 16.04 11.25
CA VAL A 112 33.03 16.94 10.09
C VAL A 112 32.37 16.37 8.85
N GLY A 113 32.56 15.09 8.59
CA GLY A 113 31.95 14.42 7.44
C GLY A 113 30.41 14.34 7.51
N SER A 114 29.87 14.09 8.71
CA SER A 114 28.42 14.03 8.88
C SER A 114 27.70 15.35 8.57
N VAL A 115 28.33 16.48 8.87
CA VAL A 115 27.80 17.79 8.51
C VAL A 115 27.70 17.95 6.98
N VAL A 116 28.75 17.57 6.26
CA VAL A 116 28.78 17.69 4.79
C VAL A 116 27.84 16.68 4.13
N VAL A 117 27.92 15.40 4.54
CA VAL A 117 27.04 14.34 4.02
C VAL A 117 25.59 14.65 4.33
N GLY A 118 25.29 15.08 5.55
CA GLY A 118 23.95 15.47 5.97
C GLY A 118 23.41 16.68 5.20
N ALA A 119 24.26 17.69 4.92
CA ALA A 119 23.87 18.83 4.09
C ALA A 119 23.55 18.42 2.64
N VAL A 120 24.39 17.56 2.04
CA VAL A 120 24.18 17.07 0.67
C VAL A 120 22.91 16.20 0.58
N LEU A 121 22.77 15.22 1.47
CA LEU A 121 21.57 14.36 1.51
C LEU A 121 20.31 15.17 1.83
N GLY A 122 20.43 16.14 2.75
CA GLY A 122 19.34 17.07 3.06
C GLY A 122 18.91 17.91 1.86
N ALA A 123 19.87 18.42 1.09
CA ALA A 123 19.56 19.19 -0.13
C ALA A 123 18.90 18.33 -1.20
N ILE A 124 19.42 17.13 -1.48
CA ILE A 124 18.85 16.20 -2.47
C ILE A 124 17.46 15.76 -2.02
N GLY A 125 17.30 15.30 -0.78
CA GLY A 125 16.01 14.85 -0.25
C GLY A 125 14.99 15.97 -0.18
N SER A 126 15.41 17.20 0.15
CA SER A 126 14.58 18.40 0.13
C SER A 126 14.07 18.71 -1.27
N ALA A 127 14.93 18.68 -2.29
CA ALA A 127 14.54 18.91 -3.67
C ALA A 127 13.52 17.88 -4.15
N LEU A 128 13.74 16.59 -3.90
CA LEU A 128 12.81 15.53 -4.23
C LEU A 128 11.47 15.67 -3.49
N ALA A 129 11.51 15.95 -2.20
CA ALA A 129 10.32 16.15 -1.39
C ALA A 129 9.53 17.37 -1.85
N TYR A 130 10.21 18.46 -2.25
CA TYR A 130 9.56 19.65 -2.81
C TYR A 130 8.84 19.34 -4.12
N LEU A 131 9.48 18.62 -5.05
CA LEU A 131 8.89 18.27 -6.34
C LEU A 131 7.64 17.40 -6.14
N ILE A 132 7.72 16.36 -5.32
CA ILE A 132 6.60 15.47 -5.01
C ILE A 132 5.45 16.24 -4.31
N ALA A 133 5.79 17.10 -3.35
CA ALA A 133 4.77 17.88 -2.64
C ALA A 133 4.14 18.95 -3.54
N ARG A 134 4.90 19.52 -4.48
CA ARG A 134 4.40 20.51 -5.47
C ARG A 134 3.42 19.86 -6.45
N GLU A 135 3.73 18.67 -6.97
CA GLU A 135 2.81 17.91 -7.83
C GLU A 135 1.49 17.64 -7.11
N ARG A 136 1.56 17.17 -5.86
CA ARG A 136 0.37 16.93 -5.03
C ARG A 136 -0.40 18.23 -4.67
N ALA A 137 0.28 19.36 -4.54
CA ALA A 137 -0.36 20.64 -4.26
C ALA A 137 -1.06 21.25 -5.50
N GLY A 138 -0.61 20.86 -6.69
CA GLY A 138 -1.23 21.25 -7.95
C GLY A 138 -2.36 20.32 -8.42
N ALA A 139 -2.65 19.25 -7.68
CA ALA A 139 -3.77 18.37 -8.00
C ALA A 139 -5.11 19.14 -7.92
N PRO A 140 -6.04 18.90 -8.86
CA PRO A 140 -7.37 19.49 -8.85
C PRO A 140 -8.09 19.28 -7.50
N ALA A 141 -8.96 20.20 -7.10
CA ALA A 141 -9.62 20.15 -5.79
C ALA A 141 -10.49 18.89 -5.63
N ASP A 142 -11.06 18.41 -6.71
CA ASP A 142 -11.85 17.17 -6.81
C ASP A 142 -11.00 15.91 -6.56
N GLU A 143 -9.80 15.82 -7.15
CA GLU A 143 -8.89 14.69 -6.85
C GLU A 143 -8.48 14.63 -5.38
N ILE A 144 -8.37 15.80 -4.76
CA ILE A 144 -8.00 15.91 -3.35
C ILE A 144 -9.16 15.50 -2.45
N GLU A 145 -10.38 15.92 -2.79
CA GLU A 145 -11.60 15.56 -2.07
C GLU A 145 -11.84 14.06 -2.18
N GLU A 146 -11.67 13.49 -3.37
CA GLU A 146 -11.75 12.05 -3.59
C GLU A 146 -10.68 11.29 -2.80
N GLY A 147 -9.43 11.72 -2.81
CA GLY A 147 -8.36 11.13 -2.01
C GLY A 147 -8.64 11.17 -0.51
N MET A 148 -9.23 12.25 0.00
CA MET A 148 -9.65 12.37 1.41
C MET A 148 -10.84 11.45 1.73
N ALA A 149 -11.77 11.28 0.81
CA ALA A 149 -12.89 10.36 0.95
C ALA A 149 -12.41 8.90 1.03
N VAL A 150 -11.50 8.51 0.15
CA VAL A 150 -10.86 7.17 0.14
C VAL A 150 -10.14 6.89 1.46
N GLU A 151 -9.30 7.81 1.93
CA GLU A 151 -8.57 7.64 3.19
C GLU A 151 -9.52 7.56 4.40
N THR A 152 -10.61 8.30 4.36
CA THR A 152 -11.64 8.25 5.40
C THR A 152 -12.38 6.92 5.40
N ALA A 153 -12.73 6.40 4.22
CA ALA A 153 -13.36 5.10 4.05
C ALA A 153 -12.42 3.96 4.50
N VAL A 154 -11.14 4.02 4.14
CA VAL A 154 -10.14 3.05 4.63
C VAL A 154 -10.08 3.04 6.16
N ARG A 155 -9.99 4.20 6.80
CA ARG A 155 -9.97 4.29 8.28
C ARG A 155 -11.24 3.75 8.91
N ARG A 156 -12.42 4.08 8.39
CA ARG A 156 -13.70 3.57 8.88
C ARG A 156 -13.78 2.06 8.71
N THR A 157 -13.38 1.54 7.55
CA THR A 157 -13.31 0.10 7.31
C THR A 157 -12.42 -0.58 8.34
N ILE A 158 -11.20 -0.09 8.60
CA ILE A 158 -10.30 -0.69 9.60
C ILE A 158 -10.91 -0.63 11.01
N GLN A 159 -11.67 0.42 11.34
CA GLN A 159 -12.37 0.53 12.63
C GLN A 159 -13.41 -0.56 12.81
N ARG A 160 -14.07 -1.06 11.76
CA ARG A 160 -15.00 -2.20 11.84
C ARG A 160 -14.33 -3.46 12.38
N TYR A 161 -13.05 -3.62 12.16
CA TYR A 161 -12.27 -4.79 12.63
C TYR A 161 -11.74 -4.64 14.06
N HIS A 162 -12.27 -3.70 14.89
CA HIS A 162 -11.80 -3.52 16.27
C HIS A 162 -12.05 -4.73 17.17
N SER A 163 -13.14 -5.46 16.92
CA SER A 163 -13.60 -6.63 17.71
C SER A 163 -13.09 -7.98 17.18
N VAL A 164 -12.33 -8.00 16.07
CA VAL A 164 -11.76 -9.24 15.50
C VAL A 164 -10.35 -9.52 16.06
N PRO A 165 -9.80 -10.73 15.88
CA PRO A 165 -8.45 -11.06 16.31
C PRO A 165 -7.41 -10.06 15.76
N ARG A 166 -6.41 -9.72 16.58
CA ARG A 166 -5.40 -8.69 16.24
C ARG A 166 -4.68 -8.96 14.91
N GLY A 167 -4.39 -10.23 14.61
CA GLY A 167 -3.73 -10.63 13.36
C GLY A 167 -4.56 -10.29 12.12
N ASP A 168 -5.88 -10.54 12.18
CA ASP A 168 -6.79 -10.24 11.07
C ASP A 168 -6.94 -8.74 10.87
N ARG A 169 -7.03 -7.96 11.97
CA ARG A 169 -7.07 -6.49 11.90
C ARG A 169 -5.80 -5.91 11.27
N ILE A 170 -4.62 -6.41 11.66
CA ILE A 170 -3.34 -5.99 11.07
C ILE A 170 -3.30 -6.33 9.58
N TYR A 171 -3.69 -7.55 9.21
CA TYR A 171 -3.76 -7.98 7.82
C TYR A 171 -4.65 -7.05 6.98
N VAL A 172 -5.88 -6.79 7.43
CA VAL A 172 -6.82 -5.90 6.74
C VAL A 172 -6.27 -4.48 6.62
N SER A 173 -5.67 -3.95 7.70
CA SER A 173 -5.06 -2.63 7.68
C SER A 173 -3.94 -2.52 6.65
N ILE A 174 -3.00 -3.47 6.65
CA ILE A 174 -1.92 -3.51 5.64
C ILE A 174 -2.52 -3.63 4.24
N LYS A 175 -3.44 -4.57 4.03
CA LYS A 175 -4.05 -4.82 2.71
C LYS A 175 -4.73 -3.58 2.15
N LEU A 176 -5.54 -2.86 2.92
CA LEU A 176 -6.24 -1.67 2.46
C LEU A 176 -5.30 -0.48 2.17
N HIS A 177 -4.19 -0.34 2.90
CA HIS A 177 -3.24 0.75 2.66
C HIS A 177 -2.27 0.47 1.52
N THR A 178 -1.87 -0.79 1.31
CA THR A 178 -0.78 -1.13 0.39
C THR A 178 -1.25 -1.74 -0.93
N ASP A 179 -2.47 -2.27 -0.99
CA ASP A 179 -3.00 -2.88 -2.21
C ASP A 179 -3.54 -1.82 -3.17
N PRO A 180 -3.01 -1.73 -4.41
CA PRO A 180 -3.50 -0.81 -5.43
C PRO A 180 -5.01 -0.93 -5.69
N LEU A 181 -5.60 -2.11 -5.44
CA LEU A 181 -7.02 -2.36 -5.65
C LEU A 181 -7.92 -1.38 -4.87
N THR A 182 -7.52 -0.97 -3.66
CA THR A 182 -8.27 0.00 -2.86
C THR A 182 -8.51 1.30 -3.64
N ARG A 183 -7.47 1.84 -4.28
CA ARG A 183 -7.56 3.05 -5.10
C ARG A 183 -8.29 2.81 -6.41
N LEU A 184 -8.02 1.68 -7.06
CA LEU A 184 -8.68 1.31 -8.31
C LEU A 184 -10.20 1.15 -8.13
N LEU A 185 -10.66 0.50 -7.06
CA LEU A 185 -12.10 0.38 -6.75
C LEU A 185 -12.74 1.75 -6.49
N ALA A 186 -12.05 2.64 -5.78
CA ALA A 186 -12.54 3.99 -5.54
C ALA A 186 -12.66 4.80 -6.84
N ALA A 187 -11.69 4.67 -7.74
CA ALA A 187 -11.65 5.40 -9.02
C ALA A 187 -12.63 4.87 -10.08
N LEU A 188 -13.23 3.68 -9.90
CA LEU A 188 -14.23 3.18 -10.84
C LEU A 188 -15.46 4.10 -10.87
N PRO A 189 -16.00 4.43 -12.04
CA PRO A 189 -17.12 5.37 -12.16
C PRO A 189 -18.44 4.78 -11.64
N GLY A 190 -19.35 5.64 -11.15
CA GLY A 190 -20.73 5.33 -10.75
C GLY A 190 -20.81 4.46 -9.49
N ASP A 191 -22.02 4.22 -9.02
CA ASP A 191 -22.29 3.39 -7.85
C ASP A 191 -22.18 1.91 -8.15
N PHE A 192 -21.96 1.10 -7.11
CA PHE A 192 -21.89 -0.35 -7.20
C PHE A 192 -23.25 -1.01 -6.97
N GLY A 193 -24.24 -0.27 -6.42
CA GLY A 193 -25.59 -0.78 -6.15
C GLY A 193 -25.60 -1.94 -5.16
N ARG A 194 -26.32 -3.02 -5.52
CA ARG A 194 -26.32 -4.28 -4.75
C ARG A 194 -25.07 -5.08 -5.09
N VAL A 195 -24.18 -5.24 -4.13
CA VAL A 195 -22.87 -5.87 -4.30
C VAL A 195 -22.86 -7.29 -3.77
N LEU A 196 -22.38 -8.23 -4.58
CA LEU A 196 -22.00 -9.58 -4.14
C LEU A 196 -20.47 -9.74 -4.19
N ASP A 197 -19.86 -9.92 -3.02
CA ASP A 197 -18.42 -10.18 -2.86
C ASP A 197 -18.21 -11.70 -2.81
N ALA A 198 -17.91 -12.30 -3.96
CA ALA A 198 -17.76 -13.75 -4.12
C ALA A 198 -16.29 -14.13 -3.86
N GLY A 199 -16.06 -14.96 -2.83
CA GLY A 199 -14.73 -15.23 -2.31
C GLY A 199 -14.20 -14.06 -1.47
N ALA A 200 -15.09 -13.46 -0.67
CA ALA A 200 -14.85 -12.23 0.09
C ALA A 200 -13.68 -12.28 1.07
N GLY A 201 -13.25 -13.48 1.44
CA GLY A 201 -12.26 -13.65 2.48
C GLY A 201 -12.71 -13.03 3.80
N ARG A 202 -12.00 -11.97 4.24
CA ARG A 202 -12.35 -11.20 5.44
C ARG A 202 -13.31 -10.05 5.17
N GLY A 203 -13.83 -9.88 3.95
CA GLY A 203 -14.80 -8.87 3.57
C GLY A 203 -14.25 -7.45 3.41
N GLN A 204 -12.92 -7.27 3.41
CA GLN A 204 -12.31 -5.94 3.48
C GLN A 204 -12.62 -5.03 2.28
N PHE A 205 -12.72 -5.56 1.07
CA PHE A 205 -12.99 -4.75 -0.12
C PHE A 205 -14.48 -4.43 -0.28
N GLY A 206 -15.37 -5.39 0.03
CA GLY A 206 -16.80 -5.13 0.09
C GLY A 206 -17.14 -4.08 1.15
N LEU A 207 -16.61 -4.22 2.37
CA LEU A 207 -16.83 -3.24 3.45
C LEU A 207 -16.18 -1.88 3.15
N PHE A 208 -15.08 -1.83 2.41
CA PHE A 208 -14.50 -0.58 1.93
C PHE A 208 -15.45 0.15 0.97
N LEU A 209 -16.07 -0.55 0.03
CA LEU A 209 -17.10 0.03 -0.86
C LEU A 209 -18.33 0.51 -0.08
N TRP A 210 -18.71 -0.20 0.98
CA TRP A 210 -19.78 0.22 1.89
C TRP A 210 -19.42 1.55 2.58
N GLU A 211 -18.21 1.67 3.13
CA GLU A 211 -17.75 2.90 3.79
C GLU A 211 -17.50 4.07 2.83
N LEU A 212 -17.29 3.80 1.55
CA LEU A 212 -17.30 4.82 0.50
C LEU A 212 -18.71 5.34 0.20
N GLY A 213 -19.76 4.68 0.72
CA GLY A 213 -21.15 5.03 0.41
C GLY A 213 -21.58 4.70 -1.02
N ARG A 214 -20.86 3.77 -1.69
CA ARG A 214 -21.07 3.45 -3.10
C ARG A 214 -21.81 2.14 -3.35
N CYS A 215 -22.32 1.48 -2.31
CA CYS A 215 -23.21 0.32 -2.43
C CYS A 215 -24.43 0.48 -1.53
N THR A 216 -25.56 -0.03 -2.01
CA THR A 216 -26.86 0.03 -1.31
C THR A 216 -27.15 -1.24 -0.53
N GLU A 217 -26.56 -2.35 -0.94
CA GLU A 217 -26.62 -3.64 -0.28
C GLU A 217 -25.28 -4.35 -0.47
N LEU A 218 -24.80 -5.02 0.57
CA LEU A 218 -23.57 -5.79 0.51
C LEU A 218 -23.80 -7.19 1.07
N ARG A 219 -23.53 -8.18 0.24
CA ARG A 219 -23.47 -9.59 0.63
C ARG A 219 -22.14 -10.18 0.17
N GLY A 220 -21.69 -11.20 0.88
CA GLY A 220 -20.50 -11.91 0.46
C GLY A 220 -20.51 -13.36 0.93
N PHE A 221 -19.60 -14.14 0.37
CA PHE A 221 -19.37 -15.50 0.83
C PHE A 221 -17.90 -15.90 0.59
N ASP A 222 -17.45 -16.87 1.38
CA ASP A 222 -16.15 -17.52 1.20
C ASP A 222 -16.27 -18.97 1.68
N THR A 223 -15.42 -19.85 1.19
CA THR A 223 -15.36 -21.25 1.64
C THR A 223 -14.71 -21.41 3.01
N ASP A 224 -13.92 -20.42 3.45
CA ASP A 224 -13.24 -20.42 4.74
C ASP A 224 -14.13 -19.82 5.83
N ALA A 225 -14.78 -20.68 6.61
CA ALA A 225 -15.68 -20.28 7.71
C ALA A 225 -15.00 -19.35 8.73
N ARG A 226 -13.68 -19.45 8.93
CA ARG A 226 -12.93 -18.60 9.87
C ARG A 226 -12.84 -17.17 9.34
N LYS A 227 -12.59 -17.00 8.05
CA LYS A 227 -12.57 -15.69 7.40
C LYS A 227 -13.96 -15.07 7.35
N VAL A 228 -14.98 -15.88 7.03
CA VAL A 228 -16.39 -15.45 7.04
C VAL A 228 -16.78 -14.95 8.42
N ALA A 229 -16.44 -15.65 9.49
CA ALA A 229 -16.72 -15.19 10.86
C ALA A 229 -16.05 -13.84 11.19
N VAL A 230 -14.89 -13.55 10.60
CA VAL A 230 -14.23 -12.23 10.70
C VAL A 230 -15.00 -11.17 9.92
N ALA A 231 -15.41 -11.48 8.68
CA ALA A 231 -16.16 -10.58 7.82
C ALA A 231 -17.52 -10.22 8.43
N GLU A 232 -18.28 -11.21 8.90
CA GLU A 232 -19.60 -11.02 9.52
C GLU A 232 -19.51 -10.17 10.81
N ARG A 233 -18.48 -10.41 11.63
CA ARG A 233 -18.22 -9.58 12.82
C ARG A 233 -17.87 -8.13 12.46
N ALA A 234 -17.10 -7.92 11.40
CA ALA A 234 -16.75 -6.58 10.93
C ALA A 234 -17.93 -5.88 10.24
N ALA A 235 -18.83 -6.63 9.63
CA ALA A 235 -20.05 -6.12 9.01
C ALA A 235 -21.02 -5.50 10.04
N ALA A 236 -21.05 -6.03 11.25
CA ALA A 236 -21.85 -5.52 12.37
C ALA A 236 -23.35 -5.31 12.05
N GLY A 237 -23.89 -6.11 11.12
CA GLY A 237 -25.30 -6.04 10.66
C GLY A 237 -25.53 -5.18 9.41
N ASP A 238 -24.55 -4.41 8.93
CA ASP A 238 -24.67 -3.59 7.71
C ASP A 238 -24.49 -4.41 6.43
N ALA A 239 -23.88 -5.59 6.52
CA ALA A 239 -23.67 -6.52 5.43
C ALA A 239 -23.85 -7.96 5.94
N HIS A 240 -24.01 -8.90 5.04
CA HIS A 240 -24.17 -10.31 5.39
C HIS A 240 -23.14 -11.19 4.66
N TYR A 241 -22.38 -11.98 5.43
CA TYR A 241 -21.39 -12.91 4.91
C TYR A 241 -21.70 -14.34 5.34
N GLU A 242 -21.65 -15.28 4.41
CA GLU A 242 -21.95 -16.69 4.68
C GLU A 242 -20.84 -17.63 4.19
N THR A 243 -20.72 -18.79 4.84
CA THR A 243 -19.81 -19.85 4.37
C THR A 243 -20.51 -20.61 3.25
N ARG A 244 -19.98 -20.46 2.03
CA ARG A 244 -20.56 -21.07 0.84
C ARG A 244 -19.52 -21.29 -0.24
N ASP A 245 -19.68 -22.34 -1.04
CA ASP A 245 -18.92 -22.53 -2.27
C ASP A 245 -19.47 -21.63 -3.39
N ALA A 246 -18.56 -21.00 -4.13
CA ALA A 246 -18.91 -20.15 -5.26
C ALA A 246 -19.69 -20.90 -6.37
N LEU A 247 -19.42 -22.20 -6.51
CA LEU A 247 -20.08 -23.06 -7.48
C LEU A 247 -21.46 -23.54 -7.02
N GLU A 248 -21.80 -23.45 -5.74
CA GLU A 248 -23.13 -23.81 -5.22
C GLU A 248 -24.07 -22.59 -5.15
N SER A 249 -23.56 -21.40 -5.41
CA SER A 249 -24.31 -20.16 -5.30
C SER A 249 -25.31 -20.02 -6.44
N ASN A 250 -26.62 -20.07 -6.13
CA ASN A 250 -27.65 -19.46 -6.94
C ASN A 250 -27.74 -17.99 -6.57
N ALA A 251 -26.83 -17.19 -7.08
CA ALA A 251 -26.79 -15.76 -6.77
C ALA A 251 -28.08 -15.10 -7.26
N ARG A 252 -28.72 -14.35 -6.36
CA ARG A 252 -29.82 -13.44 -6.74
C ARG A 252 -29.24 -12.37 -7.64
N GLU A 253 -30.12 -11.74 -8.43
CA GLU A 253 -29.75 -10.61 -9.27
C GLU A 253 -29.06 -9.51 -8.46
N VAL A 254 -27.85 -9.11 -8.88
CA VAL A 254 -27.04 -8.06 -8.28
C VAL A 254 -26.58 -7.05 -9.33
N ASP A 255 -26.24 -5.85 -8.88
CA ASP A 255 -25.77 -4.79 -9.77
C ASP A 255 -24.24 -4.87 -9.96
N THR A 256 -23.53 -5.35 -8.95
CA THR A 256 -22.06 -5.58 -9.05
C THR A 256 -21.69 -6.91 -8.40
N LEU A 257 -20.87 -7.70 -9.10
CA LEU A 257 -20.26 -8.90 -8.57
C LEU A 257 -18.74 -8.73 -8.52
N LEU A 258 -18.15 -8.94 -7.35
CA LEU A 258 -16.70 -8.91 -7.13
C LEU A 258 -16.15 -10.33 -7.13
N LEU A 259 -15.05 -10.55 -7.84
CA LEU A 259 -14.24 -11.76 -7.86
C LEU A 259 -12.77 -11.37 -7.66
N ILE A 260 -12.36 -11.18 -6.41
CA ILE A 260 -11.05 -10.65 -6.08
C ILE A 260 -10.11 -11.76 -5.61
N ASP A 261 -9.14 -12.15 -6.46
CA ASP A 261 -8.18 -13.20 -6.20
C ASP A 261 -8.84 -14.59 -5.95
N VAL A 262 -9.83 -14.94 -6.75
CA VAL A 262 -10.65 -16.16 -6.55
C VAL A 262 -10.41 -17.22 -7.62
N LEU A 263 -10.40 -16.83 -8.90
CA LEU A 263 -10.42 -17.78 -10.02
C LEU A 263 -9.24 -18.75 -9.98
N HIS A 264 -8.05 -18.27 -9.64
CA HIS A 264 -6.84 -19.10 -9.66
C HIS A 264 -6.85 -20.26 -8.64
N TYR A 265 -7.77 -20.29 -7.69
CA TYR A 265 -7.95 -21.43 -6.78
C TYR A 265 -8.75 -22.58 -7.41
N LEU A 266 -9.45 -22.32 -8.52
CA LEU A 266 -10.32 -23.27 -9.19
C LEU A 266 -9.66 -23.87 -10.43
N PRO A 267 -9.89 -25.16 -10.76
CA PRO A 267 -9.55 -25.71 -12.07
C PRO A 267 -10.25 -24.95 -13.21
N ARG A 268 -9.67 -24.97 -14.41
CA ARG A 268 -10.21 -24.25 -15.58
C ARG A 268 -11.71 -24.46 -15.84
N PRO A 269 -12.25 -25.69 -15.83
CA PRO A 269 -13.70 -25.92 -16.04
C PRO A 269 -14.57 -25.23 -14.98
N GLU A 270 -14.11 -25.21 -13.72
CA GLU A 270 -14.81 -24.55 -12.62
C GLU A 270 -14.72 -23.03 -12.71
N GLN A 271 -13.59 -22.49 -13.15
CA GLN A 271 -13.48 -21.06 -13.47
C GLN A 271 -14.50 -20.65 -14.53
N ASP A 272 -14.64 -21.46 -15.59
CA ASP A 272 -15.58 -21.20 -16.67
C ASP A 272 -17.03 -21.26 -16.18
N GLU A 273 -17.36 -22.18 -15.29
CA GLU A 273 -18.68 -22.26 -14.67
C GLU A 273 -18.95 -21.06 -13.75
N LEU A 274 -17.97 -20.67 -12.93
CA LEU A 274 -18.11 -19.51 -12.06
C LEU A 274 -18.33 -18.21 -12.86
N LEU A 275 -17.59 -18.00 -13.94
CA LEU A 275 -17.78 -16.85 -14.82
C LEU A 275 -19.15 -16.86 -15.50
N ARG A 276 -19.65 -18.04 -15.92
CA ARG A 276 -21.02 -18.16 -16.46
C ARG A 276 -22.09 -17.82 -15.41
N ARG A 277 -21.94 -18.28 -14.18
CA ARG A 277 -22.84 -17.95 -13.06
C ARG A 277 -22.79 -16.47 -12.72
N ALA A 278 -21.61 -15.88 -12.64
CA ALA A 278 -21.41 -14.45 -12.44
C ALA A 278 -22.15 -13.64 -13.50
N ALA A 279 -22.02 -14.03 -14.78
CA ALA A 279 -22.69 -13.37 -15.88
C ALA A 279 -24.24 -13.48 -15.82
N ARG A 280 -24.78 -14.58 -15.28
CA ARG A 280 -26.24 -14.73 -15.08
C ARG A 280 -26.75 -13.91 -13.89
N SER A 281 -25.92 -13.71 -12.86
CA SER A 281 -26.30 -12.97 -11.66
C SER A 281 -26.30 -11.45 -11.87
N VAL A 282 -25.60 -10.95 -12.90
CA VAL A 282 -25.52 -9.53 -13.24
C VAL A 282 -26.29 -9.30 -14.52
N SER A 283 -27.58 -8.99 -14.39
CA SER A 283 -28.46 -8.69 -15.55
C SER A 283 -28.25 -7.26 -16.06
N ARG A 284 -27.94 -6.32 -15.17
CA ARG A 284 -27.57 -4.92 -15.45
C ARG A 284 -26.45 -4.56 -14.50
N GLY A 285 -25.41 -3.90 -15.01
CA GLY A 285 -24.28 -3.48 -14.16
C GLY A 285 -22.97 -4.16 -14.54
N ARG A 286 -22.14 -4.56 -13.56
CA ARG A 286 -20.75 -4.97 -13.83
C ARG A 286 -20.27 -6.15 -13.01
N ILE A 287 -19.26 -6.84 -13.57
CA ILE A 287 -18.44 -7.83 -12.88
C ILE A 287 -17.04 -7.24 -12.75
N VAL A 288 -16.51 -7.22 -11.54
CA VAL A 288 -15.17 -6.72 -11.25
C VAL A 288 -14.29 -7.90 -10.82
N ILE A 289 -13.27 -8.22 -11.61
CA ILE A 289 -12.39 -9.36 -11.39
C ILE A 289 -10.98 -8.86 -11.21
N ARG A 290 -10.33 -9.24 -10.11
CA ARG A 290 -8.89 -9.10 -9.99
C ARG A 290 -8.23 -10.45 -10.02
N GLU A 291 -7.24 -10.60 -10.91
CA GLU A 291 -6.43 -11.81 -11.03
C GLU A 291 -4.99 -11.47 -11.47
N LEU A 292 -4.10 -12.44 -11.24
CA LEU A 292 -2.76 -12.39 -11.81
C LEU A 292 -2.83 -12.79 -13.28
N ASP A 293 -2.35 -11.92 -14.17
CA ASP A 293 -2.30 -12.21 -15.60
C ASP A 293 -1.18 -13.20 -15.92
N ALA A 294 -1.55 -14.37 -16.46
CA ALA A 294 -0.60 -15.38 -16.93
C ALA A 294 -0.17 -15.18 -18.40
N GLY A 295 -0.48 -14.03 -19.01
CA GLY A 295 -0.11 -13.71 -20.37
C GLY A 295 1.41 -13.64 -20.59
N PRO A 296 1.88 -13.75 -21.85
CA PRO A 296 3.31 -13.76 -22.17
C PRO A 296 4.05 -12.49 -21.75
N ALA A 297 3.37 -11.33 -21.66
CA ALA A 297 3.93 -10.07 -21.20
C ALA A 297 4.13 -10.00 -19.67
N ALA A 298 3.42 -10.83 -18.89
CA ALA A 298 3.46 -10.85 -17.43
C ALA A 298 4.62 -11.68 -16.84
N ARG A 299 5.36 -12.42 -17.69
CA ARG A 299 6.50 -13.27 -17.26
C ARG A 299 7.78 -12.46 -17.08
N SER A 300 7.79 -11.50 -16.18
CA SER A 300 9.02 -10.82 -15.78
C SER A 300 9.95 -11.76 -15.00
N THR A 301 11.27 -11.51 -15.10
CA THR A 301 12.32 -12.28 -14.39
C THR A 301 12.08 -12.25 -12.87
N ILE A 302 11.45 -11.19 -12.38
CA ILE A 302 11.10 -10.98 -10.97
C ILE A 302 10.01 -11.95 -10.51
N THR A 303 8.99 -12.21 -11.34
CA THR A 303 7.92 -13.17 -11.02
C THR A 303 8.49 -14.59 -10.87
N ARG A 304 9.45 -14.98 -11.72
CA ARG A 304 10.13 -16.29 -11.62
C ARG A 304 10.99 -16.41 -10.35
N ALA A 305 11.67 -15.35 -9.94
CA ALA A 305 12.47 -15.36 -8.72
C ALA A 305 11.59 -15.49 -7.46
N PHE A 306 10.43 -14.82 -7.44
CA PHE A 306 9.48 -14.93 -6.33
C PHE A 306 8.77 -16.30 -6.30
N GLU A 307 8.44 -16.90 -7.45
CA GLU A 307 7.91 -18.27 -7.51
C GLU A 307 8.94 -19.30 -7.02
N TRP A 308 10.21 -19.10 -7.35
CA TRP A 308 11.30 -19.94 -6.84
C TRP A 308 11.47 -19.78 -5.32
N LEU A 309 11.48 -18.55 -4.80
CA LEU A 309 11.55 -18.27 -3.36
C LEU A 309 10.34 -18.84 -2.59
N ALA A 310 9.14 -18.73 -3.15
CA ALA A 310 7.93 -19.30 -2.56
C ALA A 310 7.93 -20.84 -2.54
N LYS A 311 8.56 -21.48 -3.54
CA LYS A 311 8.81 -22.93 -3.56
C LYS A 311 9.84 -23.36 -2.50
N VAL A 312 10.94 -22.61 -2.38
CA VAL A 312 12.05 -22.92 -1.45
C VAL A 312 11.66 -22.66 0.01
N SER A 313 10.90 -21.59 0.27
CA SER A 313 10.46 -21.20 1.63
C SER A 313 9.33 -22.08 2.21
N GLY A 314 8.80 -23.03 1.43
CA GLY A 314 7.72 -23.91 1.89
C GLY A 314 6.38 -23.19 2.17
N TYR A 315 6.24 -21.93 1.77
CA TYR A 315 5.02 -21.13 1.94
C TYR A 315 3.82 -21.69 1.16
N ASN A 316 4.06 -22.64 0.25
CA ASN A 316 3.06 -23.28 -0.60
C ASN A 316 2.63 -24.68 -0.10
N ARG A 317 2.64 -24.97 1.19
CA ARG A 317 2.21 -26.27 1.75
C ARG A 317 0.70 -26.45 1.88
N GLY A 318 -0.12 -25.76 1.13
CA GLY A 318 -1.57 -25.87 1.20
C GLY A 318 -2.22 -26.01 -0.17
N ARG A 319 -2.66 -27.23 -0.50
CA ARG A 319 -3.67 -27.63 -1.51
C ARG A 319 -3.49 -27.18 -2.97
N ALA A 320 -3.66 -28.16 -3.87
CA ALA A 320 -3.96 -28.10 -5.32
C ALA A 320 -3.38 -26.92 -6.09
N GLY A 321 -2.62 -27.18 -7.17
CA GLY A 321 -1.93 -26.20 -7.99
C GLY A 321 -2.81 -24.98 -8.33
N ARG A 322 -2.22 -23.78 -8.25
CA ARG A 322 -2.90 -22.56 -8.68
C ARG A 322 -3.02 -22.56 -10.20
N HIS A 323 -4.21 -22.28 -10.70
CA HIS A 323 -4.55 -22.33 -12.12
C HIS A 323 -4.72 -20.93 -12.69
N TYR A 324 -3.62 -20.25 -12.92
CA TYR A 324 -3.65 -18.92 -13.57
C TYR A 324 -4.02 -19.03 -15.05
N ARG A 325 -4.71 -18.02 -15.57
CA ARG A 325 -5.06 -17.89 -16.98
C ARG A 325 -4.80 -16.48 -17.50
N PRO A 326 -4.57 -16.31 -18.80
CA PRO A 326 -4.46 -14.99 -19.41
C PRO A 326 -5.75 -14.18 -19.21
N ALA A 327 -5.62 -12.88 -18.89
CA ALA A 327 -6.75 -11.98 -18.77
C ALA A 327 -7.62 -11.94 -20.04
N SER A 328 -6.97 -12.07 -21.21
CA SER A 328 -7.66 -12.12 -22.51
C SER A 328 -8.67 -13.28 -22.64
N GLU A 329 -8.42 -14.42 -22.00
CA GLU A 329 -9.36 -15.54 -22.01
C GLU A 329 -10.59 -15.25 -21.12
N ILE A 330 -10.39 -14.58 -19.98
CA ILE A 330 -11.49 -14.15 -19.09
C ILE A 330 -12.37 -13.13 -19.84
N VAL A 331 -11.72 -12.13 -20.47
CA VAL A 331 -12.42 -11.12 -21.29
C VAL A 331 -13.21 -11.77 -22.43
N ALA A 332 -12.60 -12.70 -23.17
CA ALA A 332 -13.28 -13.39 -24.26
C ALA A 332 -14.49 -14.20 -23.79
N GLN A 333 -14.44 -14.79 -22.59
CA GLN A 333 -15.56 -15.53 -22.03
C GLN A 333 -16.69 -14.59 -21.59
N LEU A 334 -16.37 -13.46 -20.96
CA LEU A 334 -17.36 -12.45 -20.56
C LEU A 334 -17.99 -11.78 -21.79
N ALA A 335 -17.20 -11.55 -22.86
CA ALA A 335 -17.74 -11.03 -24.12
C ALA A 335 -18.80 -11.97 -24.74
N ARG A 336 -18.55 -13.29 -24.73
CA ARG A 336 -19.55 -14.30 -25.18
C ARG A 336 -20.82 -14.29 -24.30
N ALA A 337 -20.69 -13.86 -23.04
CA ALA A 337 -21.81 -13.72 -22.13
C ALA A 337 -22.52 -12.34 -22.22
N GLY A 338 -22.15 -11.49 -23.17
CA GLY A 338 -22.77 -10.19 -23.41
C GLY A 338 -22.23 -9.04 -22.57
N PHE A 339 -20.95 -9.09 -22.18
CA PHE A 339 -20.28 -8.02 -21.47
C PHE A 339 -19.19 -7.37 -22.32
N SER A 340 -19.01 -6.07 -22.18
CA SER A 340 -17.83 -5.34 -22.63
C SER A 340 -16.87 -5.21 -21.46
N ALA A 341 -15.61 -5.58 -21.63
CA ALA A 341 -14.64 -5.59 -20.56
C ALA A 341 -13.44 -4.68 -20.83
N GLU A 342 -13.07 -3.89 -19.84
CA GLU A 342 -11.86 -3.10 -19.77
C GLU A 342 -10.85 -3.80 -18.85
N VAL A 343 -9.56 -3.75 -19.19
CA VAL A 343 -8.47 -4.33 -18.39
C VAL A 343 -7.56 -3.21 -17.92
N LEU A 344 -7.52 -3.00 -16.62
CA LEU A 344 -6.69 -2.01 -15.96
C LEU A 344 -5.49 -2.68 -15.29
N GLY A 345 -4.32 -2.05 -15.31
CA GLY A 345 -3.17 -2.52 -14.54
C GLY A 345 -3.43 -2.40 -13.04
N ALA A 346 -3.22 -3.47 -12.28
CA ALA A 346 -3.40 -3.50 -10.83
C ALA A 346 -2.11 -3.91 -10.10
N SER A 347 -0.94 -3.58 -10.69
CA SER A 347 0.38 -4.01 -10.24
C SER A 347 1.23 -2.88 -9.64
N GLU A 348 0.78 -1.62 -9.64
CA GLU A 348 1.57 -0.49 -9.14
C GLU A 348 2.07 -0.72 -7.70
N GLY A 349 3.38 -0.60 -7.51
CA GLY A 349 4.02 -0.82 -6.21
C GLY A 349 4.06 -2.27 -5.74
N THR A 350 3.66 -3.24 -6.57
CA THR A 350 3.73 -4.67 -6.26
C THR A 350 4.55 -5.44 -7.29
N PRO A 351 5.25 -6.54 -6.89
CA PRO A 351 6.01 -7.36 -7.83
C PRO A 351 5.12 -8.29 -8.69
N PHE A 352 3.81 -8.24 -8.54
CA PHE A 352 2.87 -9.16 -9.17
C PHE A 352 2.19 -8.48 -10.36
N ALA A 353 2.07 -9.19 -11.48
CA ALA A 353 1.37 -8.72 -12.68
C ALA A 353 -0.16 -8.86 -12.50
N ASN A 354 -0.70 -8.22 -11.49
CA ASN A 354 -2.14 -8.21 -11.25
C ASN A 354 -2.85 -7.29 -12.25
N VAL A 355 -4.01 -7.70 -12.70
CA VAL A 355 -4.93 -6.91 -13.53
C VAL A 355 -6.29 -6.83 -12.87
N LEU A 356 -6.98 -5.71 -13.10
CA LEU A 356 -8.37 -5.52 -12.76
C LEU A 356 -9.20 -5.51 -14.06
N ILE A 357 -10.09 -6.48 -14.19
CA ILE A 357 -11.03 -6.59 -15.31
C ILE A 357 -12.36 -6.05 -14.85
N VAL A 358 -12.85 -4.99 -15.50
CA VAL A 358 -14.17 -4.40 -15.26
C VAL A 358 -15.03 -4.73 -16.46
N ALA A 359 -15.93 -5.68 -16.30
CA ALA A 359 -16.85 -6.12 -17.36
C ALA A 359 -18.24 -5.56 -17.12
N THR A 360 -18.70 -4.71 -18.01
CA THR A 360 -20.03 -4.07 -17.96
C THR A 360 -20.98 -4.75 -18.91
N ARG A 361 -22.23 -4.98 -18.48
CA ARG A 361 -23.26 -5.57 -19.30
C ARG A 361 -23.58 -4.67 -20.49
N ASN A 362 -23.61 -5.22 -21.70
CA ASN A 362 -23.95 -4.45 -22.89
C ASN A 362 -25.42 -4.01 -22.82
N SER A 363 -25.67 -2.72 -23.03
CA SER A 363 -27.02 -2.18 -23.15
C SER A 363 -27.60 -2.61 -24.49
N GLY A 364 -28.50 -3.60 -24.53
CA GLY A 364 -29.23 -3.89 -25.76
C GLY A 364 -29.26 -5.32 -26.29
N VAL A 365 -28.91 -6.32 -25.48
CA VAL A 365 -29.18 -7.72 -25.81
C VAL A 365 -30.19 -8.25 -24.81
N SER A 366 -31.48 -8.03 -25.12
CA SER A 366 -32.62 -8.73 -24.50
C SER A 366 -32.96 -9.93 -25.32
#